data_96ff8009a99cc0073687f44a838a015a
#
_entry.id   96ff8009a99cc0073687f44a838a015a
#
_cell.length_a   1.000
_cell.length_b   1.000
_cell.length_c   1.000
_cell.angle_alpha   90.00
_cell.angle_beta   90.00
_cell.angle_gamma   90.00
#
_symmetry.space_group_name_H-M   'P 1'
#
loop_
_entity.id
_entity.type
_entity.pdbx_description
1 polymer ?
#
loop_
_entity_poly.entity_id
_entity_poly.type
_entity_poly.pdbx_seq_one_letter_code
_entity_poly.pdbx_strand_id
1 'polypeptide(L)'
;MSIKESEIIKTILPPNDLKRLQQYAMKMWSTQPNYDESFGRHQWANTPELKEFHEMLTEFARDHFELESIKPTWCLMSIYEGKEAKLWKHKDDNACTYHINFCVFQKTPWKIWVEGKPYLLEENDALMTYGNDLEHWREEFPDPENNLVCNAFFFYCEPEHWYFTEGPEYLYTHIRNSLDYKK
;
A
#
# COMPACT_ATOMS: atom_id res chain seq x y z
N MET A 1 4.39 18.14 -19.52
CA MET A 1 4.27 16.95 -18.63
C MET A 1 4.45 17.46 -17.21
N SER A 2 3.45 17.34 -16.36
CA SER A 2 3.64 17.62 -14.92
C SER A 2 4.55 16.55 -14.36
N ILE A 3 5.51 16.95 -13.54
CA ILE A 3 6.38 16.02 -12.82
C ILE A 3 5.48 15.28 -11.85
N LYS A 4 5.42 13.95 -11.95
CA LYS A 4 4.72 13.11 -10.99
C LYS A 4 5.53 13.11 -9.68
N GLU A 5 5.00 13.71 -8.64
CA GLU A 5 5.64 13.79 -7.34
C GLU A 5 4.79 13.04 -6.29
N SER A 6 5.47 12.44 -5.33
CA SER A 6 4.79 11.86 -4.17
C SER A 6 4.63 12.90 -3.07
N GLU A 7 3.49 12.85 -2.36
CA GLU A 7 3.16 13.80 -1.29
C GLU A 7 2.63 13.07 -0.06
N ILE A 8 3.01 13.54 1.13
CA ILE A 8 2.41 13.08 2.40
C ILE A 8 1.21 13.96 2.72
N ILE A 9 0.05 13.33 2.87
CA ILE A 9 -1.16 13.96 3.42
C ILE A 9 -1.34 13.47 4.86
N LYS A 10 -1.53 14.43 5.76
CA LYS A 10 -1.64 14.17 7.19
C LYS A 10 -3.08 13.88 7.60
N THR A 11 -3.26 12.89 8.47
CA THR A 11 -4.51 12.64 9.21
C THR A 11 -5.72 12.45 8.28
N ILE A 12 -5.64 11.47 7.36
CA ILE A 12 -6.67 11.28 6.33
C ILE A 12 -7.95 10.59 6.83
N LEU A 13 -7.89 9.80 7.90
CA LEU A 13 -9.06 9.13 8.46
C LEU A 13 -9.59 9.83 9.72
N PRO A 14 -10.92 9.90 9.90
CA PRO A 14 -11.50 10.24 11.19
C PRO A 14 -11.01 9.29 12.30
N PRO A 15 -10.88 9.74 13.57
CA PRO A 15 -10.32 8.92 14.65
C PRO A 15 -11.03 7.57 14.86
N ASN A 16 -12.35 7.50 14.67
CA ASN A 16 -13.10 6.25 14.81
C ASN A 16 -12.79 5.25 13.69
N ASP A 17 -12.61 5.74 12.46
CA ASP A 17 -12.28 4.89 11.31
C ASP A 17 -10.84 4.39 11.40
N LEU A 18 -9.91 5.25 11.81
CA LEU A 18 -8.54 4.80 12.10
C LEU A 18 -8.54 3.70 13.16
N LYS A 19 -9.24 3.90 14.28
CA LYS A 19 -9.33 2.89 15.34
C LYS A 19 -9.93 1.57 14.84
N ARG A 20 -10.97 1.64 14.00
CA ARG A 20 -11.60 0.46 13.37
C ARG A 20 -10.58 -0.30 12.52
N LEU A 21 -9.81 0.40 11.68
CA LEU A 21 -8.80 -0.21 10.83
C LEU A 21 -7.64 -0.83 11.64
N GLN A 22 -7.21 -0.16 12.71
CA GLN A 22 -6.21 -0.68 13.65
C GLN A 22 -6.68 -1.96 14.34
N GLN A 23 -7.91 -1.98 14.85
CA GLN A 23 -8.51 -3.16 15.49
C GLN A 23 -8.63 -4.32 14.50
N TYR A 24 -9.01 -4.02 13.26
CA TYR A 24 -9.06 -5.00 12.19
C TYR A 24 -7.66 -5.59 11.90
N ALA A 25 -6.64 -4.75 11.74
CA ALA A 25 -5.27 -5.18 11.50
C ALA A 25 -4.76 -6.10 12.62
N MET A 26 -4.95 -5.74 13.88
CA MET A 26 -4.54 -6.53 15.03
C MET A 26 -5.30 -7.87 15.11
N LYS A 27 -6.59 -7.88 14.80
CA LYS A 27 -7.40 -9.10 14.71
C LYS A 27 -6.85 -10.05 13.65
N MET A 28 -6.62 -9.55 12.43
CA MET A 28 -6.11 -10.37 11.33
C MET A 28 -4.73 -10.96 11.67
N TRP A 29 -3.83 -10.14 12.20
CA TRP A 29 -2.49 -10.58 12.61
C TRP A 29 -2.54 -11.68 13.67
N SER A 30 -3.41 -11.56 14.69
CA SER A 30 -3.50 -12.53 15.78
C SER A 30 -4.26 -13.81 15.44
N THR A 31 -5.22 -13.76 14.51
CA THR A 31 -6.15 -14.88 14.25
C THR A 31 -5.96 -15.57 12.91
N GLN A 32 -5.42 -14.85 11.94
CA GLN A 32 -5.26 -15.33 10.55
C GLN A 32 -3.90 -14.93 9.99
N PRO A 33 -2.77 -15.31 10.62
CA PRO A 33 -1.45 -14.93 10.13
C PRO A 33 -1.24 -15.50 8.72
N ASN A 34 -0.79 -14.64 7.80
CA ASN A 34 -0.47 -15.00 6.42
C ASN A 34 0.91 -14.41 6.08
N TYR A 35 1.97 -15.15 6.42
CA TYR A 35 3.33 -14.66 6.31
C TYR A 35 3.89 -14.86 4.91
N ASP A 36 4.45 -13.78 4.37
CA ASP A 36 5.19 -13.74 3.11
C ASP A 36 6.70 -13.60 3.41
N GLU A 37 7.42 -14.70 3.26
CA GLU A 37 8.86 -14.76 3.51
C GLU A 37 9.66 -13.86 2.56
N SER A 38 9.14 -13.58 1.36
CA SER A 38 9.83 -12.75 0.36
C SER A 38 10.05 -11.33 0.84
N PHE A 39 9.13 -10.81 1.67
CA PHE A 39 9.17 -9.44 2.19
C PHE A 39 9.27 -9.38 3.72
N GLY A 40 9.26 -10.52 4.40
CA GLY A 40 9.29 -10.56 5.86
C GLY A 40 8.08 -9.85 6.49
N ARG A 41 6.88 -10.16 6.00
CA ARG A 41 5.64 -9.49 6.42
C ARG A 41 4.44 -10.44 6.42
N HIS A 42 3.45 -10.14 7.24
CA HIS A 42 2.11 -10.68 7.07
C HIS A 42 1.32 -9.81 6.11
N GLN A 43 0.47 -10.40 5.25
CA GLN A 43 -0.31 -9.63 4.30
C GLN A 43 -1.69 -10.23 4.02
N TRP A 44 -2.66 -9.35 3.75
CA TRP A 44 -4.04 -9.69 3.42
C TRP A 44 -4.53 -8.77 2.32
N ALA A 45 -5.01 -9.36 1.22
CA ALA A 45 -5.47 -8.60 0.06
C ALA A 45 -6.98 -8.71 -0.12
N ASN A 46 -7.62 -7.64 -0.57
CA ASN A 46 -9.01 -7.59 -1.01
C ASN A 46 -10.03 -8.14 0.01
N THR A 47 -9.73 -8.03 1.30
CA THR A 47 -10.70 -8.42 2.33
C THR A 47 -11.90 -7.47 2.33
N PRO A 48 -13.09 -7.92 2.79
CA PRO A 48 -14.29 -7.07 2.79
C PRO A 48 -14.07 -5.74 3.51
N GLU A 49 -13.42 -5.75 4.67
CA GLU A 49 -13.12 -4.56 5.47
C GLU A 49 -12.17 -3.60 4.75
N LEU A 50 -11.12 -4.11 4.10
CA LEU A 50 -10.21 -3.26 3.32
C LEU A 50 -10.90 -2.65 2.11
N LYS A 51 -11.80 -3.38 1.45
CA LYS A 51 -12.59 -2.85 0.34
C LYS A 51 -13.52 -1.72 0.77
N GLU A 52 -14.10 -1.82 1.97
CA GLU A 52 -14.92 -0.73 2.52
C GLU A 52 -14.10 0.55 2.71
N PHE A 53 -12.88 0.46 3.27
CA PHE A 53 -11.96 1.61 3.35
C PHE A 53 -11.51 2.09 1.97
N HIS A 54 -11.29 1.20 1.02
CA HIS A 54 -10.91 1.54 -0.34
C HIS A 54 -11.97 2.38 -1.04
N GLU A 55 -13.23 1.98 -0.94
CA GLU A 55 -14.37 2.75 -1.47
C GLU A 55 -14.51 4.10 -0.77
N MET A 56 -14.40 4.14 0.57
CA MET A 56 -14.47 5.37 1.35
C MET A 56 -13.38 6.39 0.96
N LEU A 57 -12.19 5.92 0.60
CA LEU A 57 -11.06 6.78 0.21
C LEU A 57 -11.07 7.15 -1.29
N THR A 58 -12.02 6.64 -2.09
CA THR A 58 -12.03 6.85 -3.54
C THR A 58 -12.21 8.32 -3.91
N GLU A 59 -13.13 9.04 -3.28
CA GLU A 59 -13.33 10.48 -3.55
C GLU A 59 -12.10 11.29 -3.15
N PHE A 60 -11.50 10.98 -2.01
CA PHE A 60 -10.24 11.59 -1.58
C PHE A 60 -9.11 11.37 -2.60
N ALA A 61 -9.01 10.16 -3.17
CA ALA A 61 -8.04 9.86 -4.22
C ALA A 61 -8.31 10.65 -5.51
N ARG A 62 -9.59 10.75 -5.92
CA ARG A 62 -10.01 11.54 -7.09
C ARG A 62 -9.62 13.01 -6.96
N ASP A 63 -9.93 13.60 -5.82
CA ASP A 63 -9.61 15.00 -5.53
C ASP A 63 -8.09 15.24 -5.55
N HIS A 64 -7.32 14.36 -4.89
CA HIS A 64 -5.87 14.52 -4.80
C HIS A 64 -5.18 14.37 -6.16
N PHE A 65 -5.54 13.36 -6.94
CA PHE A 65 -4.94 13.11 -8.26
C PHE A 65 -5.56 13.96 -9.37
N GLU A 66 -6.57 14.77 -9.06
CA GLU A 66 -7.31 15.62 -10.02
C GLU A 66 -7.94 14.79 -11.17
N LEU A 67 -8.50 13.61 -10.84
CA LEU A 67 -9.02 12.63 -11.78
C LEU A 67 -10.39 12.11 -11.34
N GLU A 68 -11.45 12.66 -11.90
CA GLU A 68 -12.85 12.34 -11.52
C GLU A 68 -13.24 10.87 -11.76
N SER A 69 -12.57 10.18 -12.68
CA SER A 69 -13.02 8.87 -13.18
C SER A 69 -12.24 7.68 -12.64
N ILE A 70 -11.16 7.86 -11.85
CA ILE A 70 -10.40 6.73 -11.32
C ILE A 70 -11.26 5.83 -10.44
N LYS A 71 -10.98 4.53 -10.50
CA LYS A 71 -11.71 3.48 -9.78
C LYS A 71 -10.76 2.64 -8.95
N PRO A 72 -11.23 2.12 -7.80
CA PRO A 72 -10.46 1.19 -7.00
C PRO A 72 -10.19 -0.11 -7.77
N THR A 73 -8.94 -0.57 -7.74
CA THR A 73 -8.52 -1.85 -8.30
C THR A 73 -8.43 -2.90 -7.20
N TRP A 74 -7.38 -2.92 -6.45
CA TRP A 74 -7.20 -3.83 -5.34
C TRP A 74 -6.62 -3.12 -4.12
N CYS A 75 -6.68 -3.76 -2.98
CA CYS A 75 -6.15 -3.23 -1.73
C CYS A 75 -5.40 -4.31 -0.96
N LEU A 76 -4.42 -3.89 -0.19
CA LEU A 76 -3.54 -4.77 0.57
C LEU A 76 -3.28 -4.17 1.94
N MET A 77 -3.25 -4.99 2.97
CA MET A 77 -2.72 -4.63 4.27
C MET A 77 -1.49 -5.48 4.55
N SER A 78 -0.42 -4.85 5.04
CA SER A 78 0.82 -5.53 5.40
C SER A 78 1.27 -5.15 6.80
N ILE A 79 1.65 -6.15 7.59
CA ILE A 79 2.32 -5.96 8.87
C ILE A 79 3.74 -6.48 8.75
N TYR A 80 4.70 -5.58 8.86
CA TYR A 80 6.12 -5.87 8.86
C TYR A 80 6.61 -6.01 10.30
N GLU A 81 7.31 -7.10 10.59
CA GLU A 81 7.90 -7.36 11.88
C GLU A 81 9.21 -8.14 11.75
N GLY A 82 10.09 -7.99 12.76
CA GLY A 82 11.34 -8.73 12.81
C GLY A 82 12.40 -8.29 11.81
N LYS A 83 13.56 -8.93 11.88
CA LYS A 83 14.75 -8.63 11.08
C LYS A 83 14.61 -8.95 9.58
N GLU A 84 13.64 -9.80 9.22
CA GLU A 84 13.41 -10.21 7.84
C GLU A 84 12.55 -9.20 7.06
N ALA A 85 11.97 -8.20 7.76
CA ALA A 85 11.15 -7.18 7.14
C ALA A 85 11.96 -6.31 6.18
N LYS A 86 11.52 -6.22 4.93
CA LYS A 86 12.20 -5.51 3.86
C LYS A 86 11.24 -5.10 2.75
N LEU A 87 11.63 -4.13 1.99
CA LEU A 87 10.96 -3.78 0.74
C LEU A 87 12.02 -3.45 -0.30
N TRP A 88 12.20 -4.38 -1.24
CA TRP A 88 13.16 -4.22 -2.32
C TRP A 88 12.81 -3.02 -3.19
N LYS A 89 13.81 -2.48 -3.86
CA LYS A 89 13.66 -1.42 -4.84
C LYS A 89 12.89 -1.95 -6.06
N HIS A 90 11.70 -1.38 -6.33
CA HIS A 90 10.81 -1.83 -7.39
C HIS A 90 9.84 -0.74 -7.82
N LYS A 91 9.13 -1.00 -8.88
CA LYS A 91 7.89 -0.34 -9.26
C LYS A 91 6.75 -1.31 -9.10
N ASP A 92 5.58 -0.81 -8.75
CA ASP A 92 4.37 -1.64 -8.64
C ASP A 92 3.89 -2.14 -10.02
N ASP A 93 2.95 -3.07 -10.01
CA ASP A 93 2.24 -3.53 -11.20
C ASP A 93 1.37 -2.40 -11.81
N ASN A 94 1.02 -2.54 -13.07
CA ASN A 94 0.18 -1.56 -13.78
C ASN A 94 -1.16 -1.29 -13.11
N ALA A 95 -1.74 -2.26 -12.40
CA ALA A 95 -2.98 -2.08 -11.62
C ALA A 95 -2.81 -1.18 -10.38
N CYS A 96 -1.63 -0.59 -10.17
CA CYS A 96 -1.26 0.28 -9.05
C CYS A 96 -0.87 1.68 -9.53
N THR A 97 -1.57 2.21 -10.55
CA THR A 97 -1.19 3.50 -11.17
C THR A 97 -1.23 4.63 -10.16
N TYR A 98 -2.31 4.79 -9.43
CA TYR A 98 -2.48 5.76 -8.35
C TYR A 98 -2.54 5.00 -7.03
N HIS A 99 -1.77 5.44 -6.07
CA HIS A 99 -1.51 4.65 -4.87
C HIS A 99 -1.61 5.52 -3.61
N ILE A 100 -2.41 5.05 -2.65
CA ILE A 100 -2.42 5.53 -1.27
C ILE A 100 -1.68 4.52 -0.42
N ASN A 101 -0.50 4.87 0.09
CA ASN A 101 0.23 4.10 1.09
C ASN A 101 -0.06 4.69 2.46
N PHE A 102 -0.95 4.07 3.21
CA PHE A 102 -1.48 4.56 4.47
C PHE A 102 -0.80 3.90 5.67
N CYS A 103 -0.30 4.70 6.62
CA CYS A 103 0.26 4.21 7.87
C CYS A 103 -0.86 3.97 8.90
N VAL A 104 -1.19 2.70 9.14
CA VAL A 104 -2.23 2.29 10.10
C VAL A 104 -1.72 2.43 11.53
N PHE A 105 -0.51 1.93 11.79
CA PHE A 105 0.26 2.13 13.02
C PHE A 105 1.73 1.80 12.80
N GLN A 106 2.58 2.34 13.65
CA GLN A 106 3.99 1.95 13.70
C GLN A 106 4.54 2.07 15.12
N LYS A 107 5.36 1.11 15.50
CA LYS A 107 6.12 1.13 16.75
C LYS A 107 7.50 1.78 16.54
N THR A 108 8.10 1.54 15.39
CA THR A 108 9.40 2.08 15.00
C THR A 108 9.26 2.85 13.70
N PRO A 109 9.67 4.13 13.64
CA PRO A 109 9.63 4.92 12.41
C PRO A 109 10.46 4.26 11.30
N TRP A 110 9.84 4.01 10.15
CA TRP A 110 10.48 3.36 9.02
C TRP A 110 10.18 4.07 7.71
N LYS A 111 11.18 4.78 7.18
CA LYS A 111 11.04 5.59 5.96
C LYS A 111 10.77 4.71 4.74
N ILE A 112 9.93 5.22 3.83
CA ILE A 112 9.86 4.76 2.46
C ILE A 112 10.60 5.75 1.56
N TRP A 113 11.37 5.24 0.62
CA TRP A 113 12.08 6.01 -0.38
C TRP A 113 11.33 5.94 -1.69
N VAL A 114 11.11 7.08 -2.35
CA VAL A 114 10.52 7.17 -3.69
C VAL A 114 11.42 8.05 -4.53
N GLU A 115 11.92 7.53 -5.64
CA GLU A 115 12.87 8.21 -6.54
C GLU A 115 14.04 8.87 -5.77
N GLY A 116 14.56 8.18 -4.75
CA GLY A 116 15.67 8.66 -3.93
C GLY A 116 15.33 9.70 -2.87
N LYS A 117 14.07 10.09 -2.73
CA LYS A 117 13.57 11.01 -1.70
C LYS A 117 12.93 10.20 -0.54
N PRO A 118 13.35 10.42 0.72
CA PRO A 118 12.78 9.71 1.86
C PRO A 118 11.47 10.36 2.33
N TYR A 119 10.50 9.51 2.68
CA TYR A 119 9.23 9.91 3.29
C TYR A 119 9.05 9.14 4.60
N LEU A 120 8.75 9.85 5.68
CA LEU A 120 8.39 9.24 6.97
C LEU A 120 6.92 9.53 7.22
N LEU A 121 6.12 8.47 7.22
CA LEU A 121 4.72 8.53 7.60
C LEU A 121 4.60 8.38 9.11
N GLU A 122 3.72 9.16 9.70
CA GLU A 122 3.21 8.95 11.04
C GLU A 122 1.89 8.18 10.97
N GLU A 123 1.41 7.70 12.10
CA GLU A 123 0.09 7.07 12.19
C GLU A 123 -1.00 8.00 11.64
N ASN A 124 -1.90 7.46 10.81
CA ASN A 124 -2.93 8.19 10.08
C ASN A 124 -2.44 9.09 8.93
N ASP A 125 -1.17 9.01 8.55
CA ASP A 125 -0.67 9.67 7.35
C ASP A 125 -0.80 8.78 6.14
N ALA A 126 -0.93 9.39 4.97
CA ALA A 126 -0.86 8.71 3.69
C ALA A 126 0.22 9.31 2.78
N LEU A 127 0.99 8.46 2.11
CA LEU A 127 1.79 8.85 0.97
C LEU A 127 0.96 8.62 -0.29
N MET A 128 0.62 9.69 -0.98
CA MET A 128 0.01 9.67 -2.30
C MET A 128 1.13 9.55 -3.33
N THR A 129 1.07 8.54 -4.19
CA THR A 129 2.16 8.26 -5.13
C THR A 129 1.67 7.55 -6.40
N TYR A 130 2.57 7.39 -7.38
CA TYR A 130 2.32 6.73 -8.66
C TYR A 130 3.11 5.41 -8.68
N GLY A 131 2.48 4.33 -8.19
CA GLY A 131 3.17 3.08 -7.86
C GLY A 131 3.88 2.42 -9.05
N ASN A 132 3.26 2.40 -10.23
CA ASN A 132 3.84 1.79 -11.43
C ASN A 132 4.86 2.69 -12.15
N ASP A 133 4.90 3.99 -11.84
CA ASP A 133 5.81 4.94 -12.49
C ASP A 133 7.06 5.24 -11.67
N LEU A 134 6.90 5.34 -10.34
CA LEU A 134 7.93 5.77 -9.43
C LEU A 134 8.58 4.58 -8.71
N GLU A 135 9.90 4.49 -8.81
CA GLU A 135 10.68 3.46 -8.13
C GLU A 135 10.72 3.72 -6.63
N HIS A 136 10.37 2.70 -5.82
CA HIS A 136 10.30 2.86 -4.39
C HIS A 136 10.81 1.63 -3.61
N TRP A 137 11.26 1.88 -2.36
CA TRP A 137 11.83 0.85 -1.50
C TRP A 137 11.84 1.29 -0.03
N ARG A 138 12.17 0.37 0.86
CA ARG A 138 12.56 0.67 2.24
C ARG A 138 13.93 0.06 2.50
N GLU A 139 14.77 0.78 3.24
CA GLU A 139 16.04 0.27 3.75
C GLU A 139 15.80 -0.77 4.86
N GLU A 140 16.85 -1.38 5.36
CA GLU A 140 16.77 -2.27 6.51
C GLU A 140 16.05 -1.60 7.69
N PHE A 141 15.34 -2.40 8.45
CA PHE A 141 14.56 -1.89 9.58
C PHE A 141 15.50 -1.33 10.66
N PRO A 142 15.28 -0.09 11.15
CA PRO A 142 16.22 0.56 12.09
C PRO A 142 16.39 -0.17 13.43
N ASP A 143 15.35 -0.86 13.90
CA ASP A 143 15.38 -1.65 15.15
C ASP A 143 14.70 -3.01 14.90
N PRO A 144 15.45 -4.00 14.40
CA PRO A 144 14.88 -5.28 13.99
C PRO A 144 14.31 -6.13 15.14
N GLU A 145 14.64 -5.83 16.37
CA GLU A 145 14.16 -6.60 17.54
C GLU A 145 12.84 -6.03 18.10
N ASN A 146 12.57 -4.74 17.88
CA ASN A 146 11.40 -4.05 18.43
C ASN A 146 10.52 -3.40 17.36
N ASN A 147 10.63 -3.80 16.12
CA ASN A 147 9.90 -3.19 15.04
C ASN A 147 8.49 -3.78 14.86
N LEU A 148 7.59 -2.92 14.48
CA LEU A 148 6.26 -3.28 14.03
C LEU A 148 5.70 -2.11 13.24
N VAL A 149 5.38 -2.34 11.95
CA VAL A 149 4.74 -1.34 11.10
C VAL A 149 3.60 -1.99 10.34
N CYS A 150 2.43 -1.37 10.40
CA CYS A 150 1.29 -1.75 9.59
C CYS A 150 0.97 -0.67 8.57
N ASN A 151 0.96 -1.05 7.30
CA ASN A 151 0.51 -0.20 6.21
C ASN A 151 -0.69 -0.83 5.50
N ALA A 152 -1.65 0.01 5.10
CA ALA A 152 -2.68 -0.35 4.16
C ALA A 152 -2.41 0.37 2.82
N PHE A 153 -2.62 -0.34 1.74
CA PHE A 153 -2.35 0.12 0.39
C PHE A 153 -3.64 0.06 -0.41
N PHE A 154 -3.99 1.18 -1.05
CA PHE A 154 -5.19 1.32 -1.85
C PHE A 154 -4.80 1.79 -3.24
N PHE A 155 -5.13 0.99 -4.25
CA PHE A 155 -4.68 1.20 -5.62
C PHE A 155 -5.85 1.56 -6.52
N TYR A 156 -5.60 2.48 -7.47
CA TYR A 156 -6.60 2.99 -8.39
C TYR A 156 -6.04 3.06 -9.80
N CYS A 157 -6.92 2.93 -10.78
CA CYS A 157 -6.62 3.13 -12.20
C CYS A 157 -7.76 3.86 -12.91
N GLU A 158 -7.50 4.33 -14.12
CA GLU A 158 -8.51 4.85 -15.02
C GLU A 158 -9.51 3.75 -15.43
N PRO A 159 -10.77 4.10 -15.78
CA PRO A 159 -11.81 3.12 -16.11
C PRO A 159 -11.48 2.21 -17.30
N GLU A 160 -10.65 2.68 -18.24
CA GLU A 160 -10.24 1.97 -19.44
C GLU A 160 -9.11 0.96 -19.20
N HIS A 161 -8.57 0.93 -17.98
CA HIS A 161 -7.49 0.03 -17.63
C HIS A 161 -7.93 -1.45 -17.76
N TRP A 162 -7.03 -2.33 -18.23
CA TRP A 162 -7.28 -3.77 -18.42
C TRP A 162 -7.88 -4.46 -17.20
N TYR A 163 -7.56 -4.01 -16.00
CA TYR A 163 -8.09 -4.56 -14.74
C TYR A 163 -9.63 -4.60 -14.73
N PHE A 164 -10.28 -3.60 -15.35
CA PHE A 164 -11.75 -3.52 -15.43
C PHE A 164 -12.32 -4.16 -16.67
N THR A 165 -11.53 -4.31 -17.74
CA THR A 165 -11.98 -4.86 -19.03
C THR A 165 -11.74 -6.35 -19.16
N GLU A 166 -10.65 -6.85 -18.58
CA GLU A 166 -10.24 -8.28 -18.63
C GLU A 166 -10.51 -9.03 -17.33
N GLY A 167 -10.75 -8.29 -16.24
CA GLY A 167 -11.09 -8.81 -14.90
C GLY A 167 -9.89 -9.00 -13.97
N PRO A 168 -10.16 -8.98 -12.65
CA PRO A 168 -9.12 -9.04 -11.61
C PRO A 168 -8.35 -10.36 -11.59
N GLU A 169 -8.85 -11.41 -12.23
CA GLU A 169 -8.19 -12.71 -12.35
C GLU A 169 -6.86 -12.60 -13.12
N TYR A 170 -6.76 -11.64 -14.03
CA TYR A 170 -5.54 -11.30 -14.76
C TYR A 170 -4.42 -10.79 -13.85
N LEU A 171 -4.76 -10.16 -12.73
CA LEU A 171 -3.77 -9.64 -11.77
C LEU A 171 -2.83 -10.74 -11.25
N TYR A 172 -3.37 -11.91 -10.92
CA TYR A 172 -2.56 -13.03 -10.45
C TYR A 172 -1.62 -13.59 -11.52
N THR A 173 -2.02 -13.54 -12.77
CA THR A 173 -1.19 -13.96 -13.90
C THR A 173 -0.07 -12.96 -14.16
N HIS A 174 -0.35 -11.66 -14.07
CA HIS A 174 0.64 -10.59 -14.22
C HIS A 174 1.63 -10.55 -13.06
N ILE A 175 1.17 -10.69 -11.82
CA ILE A 175 2.05 -10.76 -10.64
C ILE A 175 2.98 -11.97 -10.72
N ARG A 176 2.49 -13.14 -11.12
CA ARG A 176 3.35 -14.32 -11.34
C ARG A 176 4.39 -14.08 -12.43
N ASN A 177 3.99 -13.48 -13.54
CA ASN A 177 4.91 -13.17 -14.63
C ASN A 177 5.95 -12.12 -14.24
N SER A 178 5.61 -11.14 -13.41
CA SER A 178 6.57 -10.16 -12.91
C SER A 178 7.55 -10.73 -11.87
N LEU A 179 7.16 -11.74 -11.11
CA LEU A 179 8.03 -12.45 -10.17
C LEU A 179 9.02 -13.40 -10.88
N ASP A 180 8.65 -13.96 -12.04
CA ASP A 180 9.55 -14.77 -12.87
C ASP A 180 10.64 -13.96 -13.58
N TYR A 181 10.51 -12.63 -13.65
CA TYR A 181 11.54 -11.73 -14.19
C TYR A 181 12.72 -11.50 -13.23
N LYS A 182 12.66 -12.03 -11.99
CA LYS A 182 13.68 -11.85 -10.94
C LYS A 182 14.49 -13.11 -10.63
N LYS A 183 14.49 -14.08 -11.56
CA LYS A 183 15.40 -15.25 -11.49
C LYS A 183 16.62 -15.07 -12.35
#